data_dbfeed36d62656bedad4e4b7e40b8701
#
_entry.id   dbfeed36d62656bedad4e4b7e40b8701
#
_cell.length_a   1.000
_cell.length_b   1.000
_cell.length_c   1.000
_cell.angle_alpha   90.00
_cell.angle_beta   90.00
_cell.angle_gamma   90.00
#
_symmetry.space_group_name_H-M   'P 1'
#
loop_
_entity.id
_entity.type
_entity.pdbx_description
1 polymer ?
#
loop_
_entity_poly.entity_id
_entity_poly.type
_entity_poly.pdbx_seq_one_letter_code
_entity_poly.pdbx_strand_id
1 'polypeptide(L)'
;MAQTLVAPPAGTDLTSAFRAAYENRYTWDPGFGGYRGRCLWEQEGRLVEGTFTVGADLKASVEGIEDAEVQKAIASQLWEVAIHRVRRSFEQTHGENTFTAGDTDEVGTEVIVGGKNAGDRYRIKDNVVTMVHRHIHGTVVTIFTRSITPTGQGYLSHTYSSQYSDPASGEPRGGETLFEDTFAPLREAGPWVLTRRVVKSTETEGQSTEQVFHFKDLVPLTANDS
;
A
#
# COMPACT_ATOMS: atom_id res chain seq x y z
N MET A 1 -8.16 14.65 -24.90
CA MET A 1 -9.61 14.72 -24.57
C MET A 1 -9.70 14.77 -23.05
N ALA A 2 -10.23 15.86 -22.49
CA ALA A 2 -10.40 16.01 -21.05
C ALA A 2 -11.52 15.07 -20.58
N GLN A 3 -11.21 14.17 -19.65
CA GLN A 3 -12.24 13.38 -18.97
C GLN A 3 -12.96 14.29 -17.98
N THR A 4 -14.26 14.41 -18.16
CA THR A 4 -15.14 15.15 -17.26
C THR A 4 -15.17 14.39 -15.91
N LEU A 5 -14.82 15.09 -14.82
CA LEU A 5 -14.99 14.60 -13.45
C LEU A 5 -16.48 14.32 -13.21
N VAL A 6 -16.84 13.08 -13.03
CA VAL A 6 -18.18 12.68 -12.60
C VAL A 6 -18.21 12.75 -11.09
N ALA A 7 -18.97 13.71 -10.54
CA ALA A 7 -19.29 13.73 -9.13
C ALA A 7 -20.00 12.42 -8.73
N PRO A 8 -19.87 11.91 -7.48
CA PRO A 8 -20.62 10.75 -7.05
C PRO A 8 -22.12 10.99 -7.28
N PRO A 9 -22.90 9.94 -7.62
CA PRO A 9 -24.31 10.08 -7.89
C PRO A 9 -25.01 10.75 -6.72
N ALA A 10 -25.82 11.77 -7.00
CA ALA A 10 -26.59 12.49 -6.01
C ALA A 10 -27.50 11.49 -5.27
N GLY A 11 -27.21 11.27 -3.96
CA GLY A 11 -27.96 10.35 -3.09
C GLY A 11 -27.12 9.32 -2.35
N THR A 12 -25.83 9.14 -2.67
CA THR A 12 -24.96 8.26 -1.89
C THR A 12 -24.40 9.05 -0.70
N ASP A 13 -24.75 8.63 0.50
CA ASP A 13 -24.20 9.19 1.73
C ASP A 13 -22.67 8.98 1.78
N LEU A 14 -21.94 9.98 2.28
CA LEU A 14 -20.48 10.00 2.33
C LEU A 14 -19.91 8.76 3.01
N THR A 15 -20.52 8.32 4.10
CA THR A 15 -20.08 7.13 4.85
C THR A 15 -20.17 5.88 3.99
N SER A 16 -21.27 5.74 3.24
CA SER A 16 -21.46 4.62 2.31
C SER A 16 -20.46 4.66 1.15
N ALA A 17 -20.17 5.85 0.62
CA ALA A 17 -19.18 6.01 -0.44
C ALA A 17 -17.76 5.70 0.06
N PHE A 18 -17.40 6.18 1.25
CA PHE A 18 -16.10 5.88 1.85
C PHE A 18 -15.96 4.39 2.19
N ARG A 19 -17.00 3.77 2.74
CA ARG A 19 -17.05 2.32 2.98
C ARG A 19 -16.80 1.54 1.68
N ALA A 20 -17.52 1.86 0.63
CA ALA A 20 -17.38 1.19 -0.66
C ALA A 20 -15.94 1.29 -1.18
N ALA A 21 -15.33 2.48 -1.17
CA ALA A 21 -13.94 2.67 -1.59
C ALA A 21 -12.93 1.92 -0.69
N TYR A 22 -13.19 1.90 0.63
CA TYR A 22 -12.36 1.18 1.60
C TYR A 22 -12.41 -0.34 1.39
N GLU A 23 -13.61 -0.90 1.21
CA GLU A 23 -13.83 -2.33 1.05
C GLU A 23 -13.47 -2.83 -0.35
N ASN A 24 -13.40 -1.94 -1.35
CA ASN A 24 -12.93 -2.25 -2.71
C ASN A 24 -11.42 -2.52 -2.79
N ARG A 25 -10.65 -2.30 -1.73
CA ARG A 25 -9.22 -2.65 -1.72
C ARG A 25 -9.06 -4.17 -1.76
N TYR A 26 -8.18 -4.64 -2.65
CA TYR A 26 -7.85 -6.05 -2.70
C TYR A 26 -7.16 -6.52 -1.42
N THR A 27 -7.64 -7.61 -0.86
CA THR A 27 -7.08 -8.25 0.33
C THR A 27 -6.98 -9.76 0.11
N TRP A 28 -6.07 -10.40 0.81
CA TRP A 28 -5.98 -11.87 0.78
C TRP A 28 -7.13 -12.51 1.55
N ASP A 29 -7.53 -13.69 1.11
CA ASP A 29 -8.53 -14.48 1.82
C ASP A 29 -7.98 -14.96 3.16
N PRO A 30 -8.82 -15.06 4.20
CA PRO A 30 -8.46 -15.72 5.44
C PRO A 30 -7.99 -17.14 5.15
N GLY A 31 -6.83 -17.53 5.69
CA GLY A 31 -6.26 -18.85 5.45
C GLY A 31 -5.27 -18.90 4.28
N PHE A 32 -4.94 -17.76 3.64
CA PHE A 32 -3.79 -17.72 2.75
C PHE A 32 -2.50 -17.99 3.54
N GLY A 33 -1.87 -19.16 3.28
CA GLY A 33 -0.73 -19.65 4.03
C GLY A 33 0.59 -18.94 3.75
N GLY A 34 0.59 -18.03 2.77
CA GLY A 34 1.80 -17.34 2.33
C GLY A 34 2.37 -17.87 1.02
N TYR A 35 3.56 -17.41 0.66
CA TYR A 35 4.24 -17.75 -0.59
C TYR A 35 5.75 -17.60 -0.46
N ARG A 36 6.49 -18.18 -1.38
CA ARG A 36 7.94 -18.09 -1.47
C ARG A 36 8.40 -17.92 -2.92
N GLY A 37 9.64 -17.54 -3.10
CA GLY A 37 10.25 -17.39 -4.41
C GLY A 37 11.69 -16.91 -4.35
N ARG A 38 12.21 -16.47 -5.50
CA ARG A 38 13.50 -15.78 -5.59
C ARG A 38 13.28 -14.27 -5.50
N CYS A 39 14.20 -13.59 -4.84
CA CYS A 39 14.26 -12.14 -4.80
C CYS A 39 15.53 -11.63 -5.46
N LEU A 40 15.42 -10.48 -6.09
CA LEU A 40 16.52 -9.74 -6.72
C LEU A 40 16.40 -8.28 -6.29
N TRP A 41 17.44 -7.73 -5.74
CA TRP A 41 17.54 -6.32 -5.39
C TRP A 41 18.59 -5.63 -6.27
N GLU A 42 18.27 -4.45 -6.75
CA GLU A 42 19.14 -3.63 -7.59
C GLU A 42 19.18 -2.20 -7.08
N GLN A 43 20.37 -1.64 -6.95
CA GLN A 43 20.63 -0.23 -6.68
C GLN A 43 21.99 0.16 -7.28
N GLU A 44 22.04 1.27 -8.02
CA GLU A 44 23.28 1.85 -8.59
C GLU A 44 24.16 0.83 -9.35
N GLY A 45 23.53 -0.09 -10.09
CA GLY A 45 24.21 -1.13 -10.84
C GLY A 45 24.68 -2.34 -10.01
N ARG A 46 24.51 -2.30 -8.69
CA ARG A 46 24.73 -3.45 -7.81
C ARG A 46 23.49 -4.33 -7.86
N LEU A 47 23.71 -5.61 -8.05
CA LEU A 47 22.68 -6.65 -8.14
C LEU A 47 22.93 -7.71 -7.06
N VAL A 48 21.89 -8.06 -6.28
CA VAL A 48 21.97 -9.08 -5.23
C VAL A 48 20.77 -10.02 -5.35
N GLU A 49 21.04 -11.32 -5.35
CA GLU A 49 20.02 -12.37 -5.46
C GLU A 49 19.94 -13.21 -4.18
N GLY A 50 18.73 -13.67 -3.87
CA GLY A 50 18.46 -14.60 -2.79
C GLY A 50 17.10 -15.26 -2.95
N THR A 51 16.65 -15.90 -1.89
CA THR A 51 15.32 -16.49 -1.78
C THR A 51 14.56 -15.83 -0.64
N PHE A 52 13.23 -15.89 -0.70
CA PHE A 52 12.38 -15.34 0.36
C PHE A 52 11.17 -16.23 0.62
N THR A 53 10.64 -16.08 1.82
CA THR A 53 9.36 -16.67 2.24
C THR A 53 8.55 -15.61 2.98
N VAL A 54 7.27 -15.46 2.62
CA VAL A 54 6.28 -14.72 3.40
C VAL A 54 5.33 -15.74 3.99
N GLY A 55 5.33 -15.87 5.32
CA GLY A 55 4.49 -16.84 6.02
C GLY A 55 3.05 -16.37 6.23
N ALA A 56 2.22 -17.26 6.79
CA ALA A 56 0.85 -16.95 7.18
C ALA A 56 0.77 -15.86 8.27
N ASP A 57 1.84 -15.68 9.05
CA ASP A 57 2.01 -14.61 10.04
C ASP A 57 2.42 -13.27 9.42
N LEU A 58 2.49 -13.21 8.09
CA LEU A 58 2.89 -12.06 7.25
C LEU A 58 4.35 -11.65 7.40
N LYS A 59 5.14 -12.38 8.17
CA LYS A 59 6.57 -12.12 8.27
C LYS A 59 7.27 -12.59 7.01
N ALA A 60 8.24 -11.79 6.59
CA ALA A 60 9.12 -12.13 5.49
C ALA A 60 10.49 -12.56 6.03
N SER A 61 10.97 -13.70 5.58
CA SER A 61 12.37 -14.13 5.74
C SER A 61 13.07 -14.09 4.39
N VAL A 62 14.36 -13.75 4.41
CA VAL A 62 15.21 -13.66 3.20
C VAL A 62 16.48 -14.43 3.47
N GLU A 63 16.89 -15.29 2.55
CA GLU A 63 18.04 -16.18 2.69
C GLU A 63 18.95 -16.07 1.44
N GLY A 64 20.20 -16.50 1.60
CA GLY A 64 21.19 -16.50 0.49
C GLY A 64 21.81 -15.14 0.16
N ILE A 65 21.59 -14.14 1.01
CA ILE A 65 22.16 -12.79 0.89
C ILE A 65 23.06 -12.54 2.11
N GLU A 66 24.33 -12.21 1.87
CA GLU A 66 25.30 -11.93 2.94
C GLU A 66 25.13 -10.52 3.53
N ASP A 67 24.69 -9.56 2.72
CA ASP A 67 24.48 -8.18 3.16
C ASP A 67 23.19 -8.06 3.96
N ALA A 68 23.32 -7.88 5.27
CA ALA A 68 22.20 -7.82 6.21
C ALA A 68 21.26 -6.60 5.95
N GLU A 69 21.79 -5.49 5.43
CA GLU A 69 20.96 -4.31 5.13
C GLU A 69 20.11 -4.56 3.88
N VAL A 70 20.65 -5.20 2.86
CA VAL A 70 19.91 -5.62 1.67
C VAL A 70 18.85 -6.66 2.04
N GLN A 71 19.23 -7.65 2.87
CA GLN A 71 18.31 -8.66 3.36
C GLN A 71 17.11 -8.03 4.10
N LYS A 72 17.39 -7.08 4.99
CA LYS A 72 16.39 -6.33 5.73
C LYS A 72 15.53 -5.44 4.82
N ALA A 73 16.14 -4.79 3.84
CA ALA A 73 15.42 -3.97 2.88
C ALA A 73 14.38 -4.80 2.11
N ILE A 74 14.76 -5.95 1.58
CA ILE A 74 13.86 -6.86 0.86
C ILE A 74 12.73 -7.35 1.79
N ALA A 75 13.08 -7.83 2.98
CA ALA A 75 12.09 -8.32 3.96
C ALA A 75 11.09 -7.24 4.34
N SER A 76 11.53 -5.99 4.51
CA SER A 76 10.68 -4.85 4.85
C SER A 76 9.67 -4.53 3.75
N GLN A 77 10.07 -4.57 2.46
CA GLN A 77 9.17 -4.33 1.35
C GLN A 77 8.07 -5.40 1.26
N LEU A 78 8.45 -6.66 1.42
CA LEU A 78 7.50 -7.78 1.42
C LEU A 78 6.51 -7.68 2.58
N TRP A 79 7.00 -7.39 3.78
CA TRP A 79 6.18 -7.22 4.98
C TRP A 79 5.21 -6.04 4.84
N GLU A 80 5.69 -4.89 4.37
CA GLU A 80 4.86 -3.71 4.17
C GLU A 80 3.67 -4.00 3.24
N VAL A 81 3.92 -4.70 2.13
CA VAL A 81 2.83 -5.10 1.23
C VAL A 81 1.90 -6.10 1.91
N ALA A 82 2.44 -7.11 2.60
CA ALA A 82 1.65 -8.18 3.21
C ALA A 82 0.67 -7.66 4.27
N ILE A 83 1.10 -6.74 5.16
CA ILE A 83 0.22 -6.20 6.21
C ILE A 83 -0.98 -5.43 5.66
N HIS A 84 -0.84 -4.85 4.46
CA HIS A 84 -1.93 -4.16 3.77
C HIS A 84 -2.88 -5.10 3.01
N ARG A 85 -2.57 -6.40 2.95
CA ARG A 85 -3.45 -7.44 2.35
C ARG A 85 -4.34 -8.12 3.37
N VAL A 86 -4.21 -7.81 4.66
CA VAL A 86 -5.10 -8.31 5.71
C VAL A 86 -6.48 -7.71 5.53
N ARG A 87 -7.50 -8.58 5.45
CA ARG A 87 -8.89 -8.17 5.39
C ARG A 87 -9.35 -7.69 6.78
N ARG A 88 -9.73 -6.43 6.85
CA ARG A 88 -10.39 -5.82 8.01
C ARG A 88 -11.66 -5.15 7.54
N SER A 89 -12.78 -5.42 8.21
CA SER A 89 -14.03 -4.76 7.87
C SER A 89 -13.97 -3.26 8.13
N PHE A 90 -14.85 -2.52 7.48
CA PHE A 90 -14.98 -1.08 7.72
C PHE A 90 -15.33 -0.81 9.20
N GLU A 91 -16.20 -1.60 9.79
CA GLU A 91 -16.58 -1.50 11.20
C GLU A 91 -15.41 -1.70 12.16
N GLN A 92 -14.55 -2.70 11.89
CA GLN A 92 -13.37 -2.97 12.73
C GLN A 92 -12.39 -1.79 12.72
N THR A 93 -12.29 -1.08 11.60
CA THR A 93 -11.33 0.01 11.43
C THR A 93 -11.94 1.37 11.76
N HIS A 94 -13.21 1.57 11.44
CA HIS A 94 -13.86 2.88 11.42
C HIS A 94 -15.17 2.95 12.19
N GLY A 95 -15.62 1.88 12.86
CA GLY A 95 -16.93 1.83 13.53
C GLY A 95 -17.12 2.85 14.66
N GLU A 96 -16.01 3.36 15.24
CA GLU A 96 -16.03 4.39 16.28
C GLU A 96 -15.72 5.81 15.74
N ASN A 97 -15.72 5.96 14.40
CA ASN A 97 -15.44 7.23 13.73
C ASN A 97 -16.73 7.88 13.20
N THR A 98 -16.67 9.18 13.03
CA THR A 98 -17.66 9.97 12.29
C THR A 98 -17.00 10.57 11.05
N PHE A 99 -17.79 10.88 10.02
CA PHE A 99 -17.27 11.37 8.74
C PHE A 99 -18.00 12.63 8.31
N THR A 100 -17.23 13.64 7.89
CA THR A 100 -17.75 14.88 7.33
C THR A 100 -17.08 15.13 6.00
N ALA A 101 -17.83 15.57 5.00
CA ALA A 101 -17.28 15.94 3.70
C ALA A 101 -16.48 17.25 3.83
N GLY A 102 -15.26 17.23 3.29
CA GLY A 102 -14.48 18.42 2.99
C GLY A 102 -14.69 18.88 1.55
N ASP A 103 -13.66 19.48 0.98
CA ASP A 103 -13.67 19.93 -0.41
C ASP A 103 -13.55 18.75 -1.40
N THR A 104 -13.78 19.06 -2.68
CA THR A 104 -13.59 18.13 -3.79
C THR A 104 -12.65 18.75 -4.80
N ASP A 105 -11.61 18.02 -5.16
CA ASP A 105 -10.62 18.42 -6.15
C ASP A 105 -10.31 17.28 -7.14
N GLU A 106 -9.22 17.41 -7.89
CA GLU A 106 -8.78 16.41 -8.86
C GLU A 106 -8.38 15.07 -8.23
N VAL A 107 -7.97 15.06 -6.96
CA VAL A 107 -7.63 13.86 -6.19
C VAL A 107 -8.89 13.12 -5.74
N GLY A 108 -9.97 13.86 -5.42
CA GLY A 108 -11.24 13.28 -5.01
C GLY A 108 -11.97 14.11 -3.95
N THR A 109 -13.05 13.55 -3.42
CA THR A 109 -13.81 14.14 -2.31
C THR A 109 -13.13 13.85 -0.99
N GLU A 110 -12.86 14.88 -0.20
CA GLU A 110 -12.26 14.74 1.12
C GLU A 110 -13.26 14.16 2.12
N VAL A 111 -12.77 13.23 2.94
CA VAL A 111 -13.46 12.62 4.07
C VAL A 111 -12.69 12.99 5.33
N ILE A 112 -13.24 13.87 6.13
CA ILE A 112 -12.68 14.31 7.41
C ILE A 112 -13.17 13.37 8.49
N VAL A 113 -12.24 12.78 9.23
CA VAL A 113 -12.54 11.81 10.29
C VAL A 113 -12.67 12.50 11.64
N GLY A 114 -13.76 12.24 12.32
CA GLY A 114 -14.00 12.55 13.73
C GLY A 114 -14.11 11.28 14.58
N GLY A 115 -14.34 11.44 15.88
CA GLY A 115 -14.42 10.29 16.81
C GLY A 115 -13.05 9.77 17.19
N LYS A 116 -12.89 8.44 17.24
CA LYS A 116 -11.67 7.76 17.73
C LYS A 116 -10.41 8.19 17.00
N ASN A 117 -10.48 8.33 15.68
CA ASN A 117 -9.35 8.73 14.84
C ASN A 117 -9.48 10.17 14.35
N ALA A 118 -9.99 11.08 15.18
CA ALA A 118 -10.11 12.48 14.83
C ALA A 118 -8.77 13.07 14.39
N GLY A 119 -8.78 13.81 13.27
CA GLY A 119 -7.58 14.36 12.64
C GLY A 119 -7.11 13.56 11.43
N ASP A 120 -7.48 12.28 11.31
CA ASP A 120 -7.24 11.53 10.09
C ASP A 120 -8.11 12.07 8.94
N ARG A 121 -7.63 11.99 7.72
CA ARG A 121 -8.35 12.40 6.51
C ARG A 121 -8.11 11.41 5.39
N TYR A 122 -9.09 11.29 4.50
CA TYR A 122 -9.00 10.49 3.29
C TYR A 122 -9.51 11.30 2.10
N ARG A 123 -9.16 10.90 0.89
CA ARG A 123 -9.87 11.30 -0.32
C ARG A 123 -10.33 10.06 -1.06
N ILE A 124 -11.51 10.16 -1.64
CA ILE A 124 -12.12 9.06 -2.40
C ILE A 124 -12.54 9.55 -3.78
N LYS A 125 -12.27 8.72 -4.80
CA LYS A 125 -12.65 8.95 -6.19
C LYS A 125 -12.84 7.62 -6.90
N ASP A 126 -13.91 7.48 -7.68
CA ASP A 126 -14.17 6.31 -8.52
C ASP A 126 -14.07 4.97 -7.73
N ASN A 127 -14.63 4.94 -6.53
CA ASN A 127 -14.58 3.79 -5.61
C ASN A 127 -13.16 3.37 -5.20
N VAL A 128 -12.23 4.31 -5.17
CA VAL A 128 -10.83 4.15 -4.74
C VAL A 128 -10.53 5.14 -3.63
N VAL A 129 -9.77 4.72 -2.62
CA VAL A 129 -9.14 5.62 -1.64
C VAL A 129 -7.89 6.20 -2.30
N THR A 130 -7.97 7.44 -2.73
CA THR A 130 -6.90 8.13 -3.50
C THR A 130 -5.92 8.88 -2.63
N MET A 131 -6.31 9.21 -1.40
CA MET A 131 -5.41 9.79 -0.39
C MET A 131 -5.72 9.21 0.99
N VAL A 132 -4.66 8.96 1.74
CA VAL A 132 -4.68 8.59 3.15
C VAL A 132 -3.81 9.56 3.92
N HIS A 133 -4.34 10.22 4.94
CA HIS A 133 -3.59 11.08 5.86
C HIS A 133 -3.90 10.62 7.29
N ARG A 134 -2.93 10.03 7.96
CA ARG A 134 -3.14 9.38 9.26
C ARG A 134 -2.07 9.71 10.27
N HIS A 135 -2.51 9.82 11.51
CA HIS A 135 -1.65 9.94 12.68
C HIS A 135 -1.25 8.54 13.18
N ILE A 136 0.02 8.20 13.12
CA ILE A 136 0.54 6.87 13.48
C ILE A 136 1.79 7.04 14.35
N HIS A 137 1.75 6.58 15.59
CA HIS A 137 2.91 6.55 16.51
C HIS A 137 3.71 7.86 16.58
N GLY A 138 3.03 9.00 16.70
CA GLY A 138 3.69 10.31 16.83
C GLY A 138 4.26 10.89 15.53
N THR A 139 3.80 10.39 14.41
CA THR A 139 4.06 10.96 13.09
C THR A 139 2.78 11.00 12.26
N VAL A 140 2.76 11.83 11.25
CA VAL A 140 1.70 11.83 10.23
C VAL A 140 2.25 11.20 8.97
N VAL A 141 1.52 10.26 8.38
CA VAL A 141 1.82 9.75 7.05
C VAL A 141 0.73 10.20 6.09
N THR A 142 1.15 10.77 4.95
CA THR A 142 0.26 11.11 3.84
C THR A 142 0.65 10.28 2.63
N ILE A 143 -0.29 9.54 2.08
CA ILE A 143 -0.11 8.67 0.92
C ILE A 143 -1.07 9.11 -0.17
N PHE A 144 -0.57 9.32 -1.39
CA PHE A 144 -1.39 9.59 -2.57
C PHE A 144 -1.28 8.43 -3.55
N THR A 145 -2.40 7.75 -3.81
CA THR A 145 -2.52 6.73 -4.86
C THR A 145 -2.81 7.42 -6.19
N ARG A 146 -1.91 7.27 -7.18
CA ARG A 146 -1.99 7.89 -8.50
C ARG A 146 -2.57 6.95 -9.55
N SER A 147 -2.29 5.66 -9.44
CA SER A 147 -2.85 4.62 -10.32
C SER A 147 -3.04 3.31 -9.60
N ILE A 148 -3.89 2.46 -10.15
CA ILE A 148 -4.26 1.18 -9.56
C ILE A 148 -4.13 0.03 -10.57
N THR A 149 -4.00 -1.19 -10.04
CA THR A 149 -4.15 -2.44 -10.78
C THR A 149 -5.48 -3.07 -10.36
N PRO A 150 -6.46 -3.20 -11.26
CA PRO A 150 -7.70 -3.92 -10.97
C PRO A 150 -7.44 -5.43 -10.93
N THR A 151 -8.01 -6.13 -9.94
CA THR A 151 -7.84 -7.58 -9.78
C THR A 151 -9.09 -8.38 -10.15
N GLY A 152 -10.21 -7.70 -10.43
CA GLY A 152 -11.52 -8.33 -10.52
C GLY A 152 -12.21 -8.56 -9.17
N GLN A 153 -11.47 -8.47 -8.06
CA GLN A 153 -11.96 -8.59 -6.68
C GLN A 153 -11.64 -7.34 -5.84
N GLY A 154 -11.31 -6.25 -6.52
CA GLY A 154 -10.89 -4.99 -5.91
C GLY A 154 -9.68 -4.41 -6.62
N TYR A 155 -9.01 -3.45 -5.98
CA TYR A 155 -7.83 -2.79 -6.54
C TYR A 155 -6.59 -2.94 -5.65
N LEU A 156 -5.43 -2.86 -6.31
CA LEU A 156 -4.12 -2.71 -5.71
C LEU A 156 -3.54 -1.36 -6.15
N SER A 157 -2.93 -0.60 -5.24
CA SER A 157 -2.20 0.62 -5.62
C SER A 157 -1.01 0.23 -6.50
N HIS A 158 -0.91 0.84 -7.69
CA HIS A 158 0.20 0.60 -8.61
C HIS A 158 1.27 1.68 -8.47
N THR A 159 0.93 2.95 -8.68
CA THR A 159 1.82 4.08 -8.41
C THR A 159 1.26 4.92 -7.27
N TYR A 160 2.10 5.22 -6.31
CA TYR A 160 1.73 6.05 -5.17
C TYR A 160 2.95 6.72 -4.55
N SER A 161 2.70 7.76 -3.76
CA SER A 161 3.75 8.41 -2.98
C SER A 161 3.43 8.40 -1.50
N SER A 162 4.43 8.48 -0.66
CA SER A 162 4.29 8.68 0.78
C SER A 162 5.19 9.80 1.28
N GLN A 163 4.67 10.60 2.21
CA GLN A 163 5.39 11.65 2.92
C GLN A 163 5.09 11.53 4.40
N TYR A 164 6.14 11.56 5.22
CA TYR A 164 6.02 11.65 6.66
C TYR A 164 6.14 13.11 7.11
N SER A 165 5.38 13.49 8.15
CA SER A 165 5.38 14.84 8.68
C SER A 165 5.30 14.84 10.21
N ASP A 166 5.74 15.93 10.80
CA ASP A 166 5.56 16.20 12.22
C ASP A 166 4.08 16.51 12.51
N PRO A 167 3.44 15.85 13.50
CA PRO A 167 2.02 16.07 13.77
C PRO A 167 1.69 17.44 14.38
N ALA A 168 2.66 18.11 14.98
CA ALA A 168 2.44 19.41 15.63
C ALA A 168 2.68 20.59 14.68
N SER A 169 3.75 20.52 13.88
CA SER A 169 4.12 21.60 12.94
C SER A 169 3.61 21.36 11.52
N GLY A 170 3.32 20.10 11.15
CA GLY A 170 3.01 19.70 9.77
C GLY A 170 4.24 19.64 8.86
N GLU A 171 5.43 19.94 9.38
CA GLU A 171 6.67 19.98 8.59
C GLU A 171 7.08 18.59 8.12
N PRO A 172 7.54 18.43 6.86
CA PRO A 172 8.02 17.16 6.36
C PRO A 172 9.18 16.60 7.19
N ARG A 173 9.13 15.31 7.47
CA ARG A 173 10.23 14.51 8.04
C ARG A 173 10.84 13.66 6.93
N GLY A 174 11.92 14.14 6.33
CA GLY A 174 12.53 13.54 5.14
C GLY A 174 11.83 13.93 3.84
N GLY A 175 12.26 13.31 2.74
CA GLY A 175 11.70 13.55 1.41
C GLY A 175 10.47 12.68 1.10
N GLU A 176 9.82 13.00 -0.02
CA GLU A 176 8.76 12.15 -0.57
C GLU A 176 9.37 10.87 -1.13
N THR A 177 8.71 9.75 -0.87
CA THR A 177 9.05 8.45 -1.47
C THR A 177 7.98 8.06 -2.48
N LEU A 178 8.41 7.74 -3.69
CA LEU A 178 7.57 7.26 -4.78
C LEU A 178 7.69 5.74 -4.90
N PHE A 179 6.57 5.07 -5.10
CA PHE A 179 6.46 3.64 -5.29
C PHE A 179 5.81 3.31 -6.62
N GLU A 180 6.34 2.28 -7.29
CA GLU A 180 5.71 1.63 -8.44
C GLU A 180 5.68 0.12 -8.18
N ASP A 181 4.50 -0.41 -7.93
CA ASP A 181 4.27 -1.81 -7.58
C ASP A 181 3.61 -2.56 -8.73
N THR A 182 4.18 -3.69 -9.12
CA THR A 182 3.58 -4.62 -10.07
C THR A 182 3.16 -5.88 -9.34
N PHE A 183 1.95 -6.34 -9.60
CA PHE A 183 1.37 -7.53 -8.99
C PHE A 183 0.99 -8.56 -10.06
N ALA A 184 1.02 -9.83 -9.69
CA ALA A 184 0.49 -10.91 -10.51
C ALA A 184 -0.21 -11.94 -9.62
N PRO A 185 -1.22 -12.67 -10.14
CA PRO A 185 -1.82 -13.78 -9.41
C PRO A 185 -0.84 -14.97 -9.35
N LEU A 186 -0.74 -15.60 -8.17
CA LEU A 186 0.06 -16.82 -7.99
C LEU A 186 -0.47 -18.01 -8.79
N ARG A 187 -1.75 -18.01 -9.11
CA ARG A 187 -2.47 -18.97 -9.91
C ARG A 187 -3.70 -18.31 -10.52
N GLU A 188 -4.39 -18.97 -11.44
CA GLU A 188 -5.46 -18.42 -12.28
C GLU A 188 -6.52 -17.56 -11.54
N ALA A 189 -6.85 -17.89 -10.30
CA ALA A 189 -7.84 -17.15 -9.50
C ALA A 189 -7.21 -16.29 -8.37
N GLY A 190 -5.91 -16.03 -8.40
CA GLY A 190 -5.19 -15.35 -7.32
C GLY A 190 -4.59 -16.34 -6.32
N PRO A 191 -4.09 -15.97 -5.13
CA PRO A 191 -3.98 -14.59 -4.66
C PRO A 191 -3.00 -13.74 -5.45
N TRP A 192 -3.23 -12.42 -5.50
CA TRP A 192 -2.33 -11.47 -6.12
C TRP A 192 -1.20 -11.10 -5.16
N VAL A 193 0.02 -11.20 -5.63
CA VAL A 193 1.24 -10.91 -4.85
C VAL A 193 2.16 -9.97 -5.60
N LEU A 194 3.05 -9.31 -4.88
CA LEU A 194 4.04 -8.41 -5.45
C LEU A 194 5.05 -9.18 -6.29
N THR A 195 5.29 -8.73 -7.53
CA THR A 195 6.29 -9.29 -8.45
C THR A 195 7.43 -8.31 -8.72
N ARG A 196 7.18 -7.01 -8.61
CA ARG A 196 8.19 -5.96 -8.76
C ARG A 196 7.79 -4.74 -7.94
N ARG A 197 8.78 -4.09 -7.34
CA ARG A 197 8.63 -2.78 -6.69
C ARG A 197 9.80 -1.89 -7.10
N VAL A 198 9.51 -0.66 -7.47
CA VAL A 198 10.50 0.42 -7.56
C VAL A 198 10.24 1.38 -6.43
N VAL A 199 11.27 1.74 -5.69
CA VAL A 199 11.24 2.73 -4.62
C VAL A 199 12.18 3.86 -4.99
N LYS A 200 11.65 5.08 -5.15
CA LYS A 200 12.43 6.30 -5.39
C LYS A 200 12.27 7.22 -4.19
N SER A 201 13.32 7.37 -3.44
CA SER A 201 13.35 8.27 -2.27
C SER A 201 14.11 9.55 -2.63
N THR A 202 13.53 10.71 -2.31
CA THR A 202 14.21 11.99 -2.43
C THR A 202 14.71 12.41 -1.04
N GLU A 203 15.99 12.65 -0.90
CA GLU A 203 16.54 13.16 0.35
C GLU A 203 16.36 14.70 0.43
N THR A 204 16.50 15.24 1.65
CA THR A 204 16.28 16.67 1.92
C THR A 204 17.21 17.60 1.11
N GLU A 205 18.35 17.08 0.62
CA GLU A 205 19.32 17.81 -0.19
C GLU A 205 19.15 17.62 -1.71
N GLY A 206 18.02 17.04 -2.14
CA GLY A 206 17.70 16.84 -3.56
C GLY A 206 18.40 15.64 -4.22
N GLN A 207 19.16 14.85 -3.47
CA GLN A 207 19.65 13.56 -3.95
C GLN A 207 18.50 12.55 -3.98
N SER A 208 18.36 11.84 -5.08
CA SER A 208 17.37 10.76 -5.20
C SER A 208 18.08 9.41 -5.29
N THR A 209 17.56 8.44 -4.56
CA THR A 209 17.98 7.04 -4.66
C THR A 209 16.86 6.21 -5.27
N GLU A 210 17.22 5.26 -6.12
CA GLU A 210 16.27 4.30 -6.68
C GLU A 210 16.70 2.90 -6.28
N GLN A 211 15.76 2.12 -5.76
CA GLN A 211 15.91 0.69 -5.51
C GLN A 211 14.86 -0.08 -6.29
N VAL A 212 15.26 -1.18 -6.90
CA VAL A 212 14.36 -2.08 -7.64
C VAL A 212 14.38 -3.45 -6.98
N PHE A 213 13.21 -3.95 -6.67
CA PHE A 213 12.99 -5.28 -6.10
C PHE A 213 12.21 -6.13 -7.10
N HIS A 214 12.71 -7.32 -7.41
CA HIS A 214 12.01 -8.30 -8.21
C HIS A 214 11.75 -9.56 -7.39
N PHE A 215 10.57 -10.12 -7.57
CA PHE A 215 10.12 -11.36 -6.94
C PHE A 215 9.67 -12.32 -8.01
N LYS A 216 10.38 -13.43 -8.17
CA LYS A 216 10.25 -14.37 -9.30
C LYS A 216 10.05 -15.79 -8.80
N ASP A 217 9.59 -16.67 -9.68
CA ASP A 217 9.38 -18.10 -9.40
C ASP A 217 8.51 -18.33 -8.18
N LEU A 218 7.42 -17.54 -8.11
CA LEU A 218 6.54 -17.46 -6.96
C LEU A 218 5.64 -18.69 -6.86
N VAL A 219 5.66 -19.33 -5.70
CA VAL A 219 4.80 -20.48 -5.40
C VAL A 219 4.12 -20.30 -4.04
N PRO A 220 2.84 -20.70 -3.89
CA PRO A 220 2.19 -20.70 -2.59
C PRO A 220 2.87 -21.68 -1.63
N LEU A 221 2.86 -21.37 -0.35
CA LEU A 221 3.24 -22.32 0.69
C LEU A 221 2.16 -23.39 0.82
N THR A 222 2.59 -24.62 1.04
CA THR A 222 1.71 -25.76 1.33
C THR A 222 1.71 -26.04 2.83
N ALA A 223 0.73 -26.80 3.30
CA ALA A 223 0.62 -27.18 4.72
C ALA A 223 1.87 -27.94 5.27
N ASN A 224 2.73 -28.42 4.36
CA ASN A 224 3.97 -29.11 4.71
C ASN A 224 5.19 -28.19 4.79
N ASP A 225 5.05 -26.91 4.47
CA ASP A 225 6.12 -25.89 4.48
C ASP A 225 6.14 -25.07 5.80
N SER A 226 5.34 -25.48 6.82
CA SER A 226 5.13 -24.76 8.09
C SER A 226 5.99 -25.33 9.21
#